data_0d6868a78e2fc2014353afbfdfe972a5
#
_entry.id   0d6868a78e2fc2014353afbfdfe972a5
#
_cell.length_a   1.000
_cell.length_b   1.000
_cell.length_c   1.000
_cell.angle_alpha   90.00
_cell.angle_beta   90.00
_cell.angle_gamma   90.00
#
_symmetry.space_group_name_H-M   'P 1'
#
loop_
_entity.id
_entity.type
_entity.pdbx_description
1 polymer ?
#
loop_
_entity_poly.entity_id
_entity_poly.type
_entity_poly.pdbx_seq_one_letter_code
_entity_poly.pdbx_strand_id
1 'polypeptide(L)'
;MKRRDFVILIGGVAVTLPLAARAQQPKVPTIGALVIGNISPEEFWREFRQGLRDLGYIEGQNIRFEFRSAEGQINRLPELAAELVRLKVDVIVTWFTPTAVAAKQATREIPIVMAETGDPIGTGLVMSLPRPGGNVTGIASVSAELAGKSVQLIRDMLPSARRVTALANATDPFSKPFLEQIQLGGEATGTAINPIRISNNEEFESAFATMERDRPDAIIVQPSLPSKRAAELALQHRVRRFPCRPGSQTKAG
;
A
#
# COMPACT_ATOMS: atom_id res chain seq x y z
N MET A 1 54.28 53.48 -2.90
CA MET A 1 54.00 52.04 -3.16
C MET A 1 54.45 51.71 -4.56
N LYS A 2 55.45 50.83 -4.71
CA LYS A 2 56.01 50.48 -6.04
C LYS A 2 55.15 49.38 -6.65
N ARG A 3 54.90 49.38 -7.98
CA ARG A 3 54.08 48.40 -8.73
C ARG A 3 54.38 46.94 -8.41
N ARG A 4 55.56 46.61 -7.91
CA ARG A 4 55.98 45.29 -7.52
C ARG A 4 55.28 44.73 -6.25
N ASP A 5 54.92 45.60 -5.31
CA ASP A 5 54.28 45.17 -4.04
C ASP A 5 52.82 44.81 -4.23
N PHE A 6 52.19 45.38 -5.26
CA PHE A 6 50.78 45.07 -5.60
C PHE A 6 50.62 43.68 -6.26
N VAL A 7 51.60 43.23 -7.03
CA VAL A 7 51.57 41.92 -7.70
C VAL A 7 51.79 40.77 -6.71
N ILE A 8 52.56 40.98 -5.64
CA ILE A 8 52.80 39.95 -4.59
C ILE A 8 51.54 39.78 -3.71
N LEU A 9 50.74 40.80 -3.52
CA LEU A 9 49.49 40.72 -2.72
C LEU A 9 48.37 39.97 -3.46
N ILE A 10 48.32 39.96 -4.78
CA ILE A 10 47.32 39.24 -5.59
C ILE A 10 47.74 37.77 -5.81
N GLY A 11 49.07 37.48 -5.87
CA GLY A 11 49.59 36.11 -6.04
C GLY A 11 49.41 35.20 -4.80
N GLY A 12 49.25 35.78 -3.60
CA GLY A 12 49.10 35.03 -2.36
C GLY A 12 47.70 34.53 -2.03
N VAL A 13 46.67 35.09 -2.69
CA VAL A 13 45.24 34.75 -2.43
C VAL A 13 44.73 33.64 -3.35
N ALA A 14 45.43 33.36 -4.46
CA ALA A 14 44.96 32.40 -5.46
C ALA A 14 45.25 30.92 -5.12
N VAL A 15 46.02 30.63 -4.07
CA VAL A 15 46.47 29.26 -3.73
C VAL A 15 45.62 28.60 -2.63
N THR A 16 44.70 29.32 -1.95
CA THR A 16 43.94 28.78 -0.82
C THR A 16 42.46 28.45 -1.13
N LEU A 17 42.02 28.56 -2.38
CA LEU A 17 40.62 28.35 -2.80
C LEU A 17 40.23 26.97 -3.36
N PRO A 18 41.09 25.95 -3.55
CA PRO A 18 40.61 24.64 -4.02
C PRO A 18 40.20 23.67 -2.90
N LEU A 19 40.20 24.06 -1.62
CA LEU A 19 39.87 23.11 -0.52
C LEU A 19 38.43 23.18 -0.03
N ALA A 20 37.63 24.11 -0.48
CA ALA A 20 36.23 24.23 -0.12
C ALA A 20 35.23 23.54 -1.11
N ALA A 21 35.71 23.09 -2.26
CA ALA A 21 34.96 22.20 -3.14
C ALA A 21 35.14 20.74 -2.71
N ARG A 22 34.98 20.43 -1.43
CA ARG A 22 34.54 19.10 -1.04
C ARG A 22 33.13 18.99 -1.60
N ALA A 23 33.04 18.42 -2.80
CA ALA A 23 31.80 17.95 -3.36
C ALA A 23 31.08 17.22 -2.22
N GLN A 24 29.97 17.77 -1.73
CA GLN A 24 29.04 17.02 -0.93
C GLN A 24 28.79 15.76 -1.76
N GLN A 25 29.32 14.62 -1.27
CA GLN A 25 28.98 13.36 -1.91
C GLN A 25 27.46 13.34 -1.99
N PRO A 26 26.86 13.22 -3.18
CA PRO A 26 25.41 13.27 -3.29
C PRO A 26 24.85 12.26 -2.32
N LYS A 27 24.04 12.73 -1.37
CA LYS A 27 23.38 11.87 -0.38
C LYS A 27 22.64 10.79 -1.16
N VAL A 28 23.02 9.53 -0.96
CA VAL A 28 22.30 8.40 -1.59
C VAL A 28 20.90 8.37 -1.00
N PRO A 29 19.84 8.61 -1.80
CA PRO A 29 18.47 8.64 -1.31
C PRO A 29 18.06 7.26 -0.79
N THR A 30 17.21 7.26 0.25
CA THR A 30 16.70 6.05 0.88
C THR A 30 15.18 6.00 0.72
N ILE A 31 14.68 4.92 0.11
CA ILE A 31 13.24 4.65 0.01
C ILE A 31 12.84 3.72 1.17
N GLY A 32 11.86 4.16 1.96
CA GLY A 32 11.16 3.32 2.91
C GLY A 32 9.94 2.68 2.28
N ALA A 33 9.71 1.38 2.48
CA ALA A 33 8.48 0.71 2.10
C ALA A 33 7.72 0.22 3.33
N LEU A 34 6.44 0.55 3.39
CA LEU A 34 5.52 0.11 4.44
C LEU A 34 4.41 -0.74 3.84
N VAL A 35 4.34 -2.02 4.22
CA VAL A 35 3.35 -2.98 3.72
C VAL A 35 2.65 -3.72 4.86
N ILE A 36 1.44 -4.25 4.59
CA ILE A 36 0.65 -5.00 5.59
C ILE A 36 1.05 -6.48 5.62
N GLY A 37 1.12 -7.13 4.45
CA GLY A 37 1.14 -8.58 4.34
C GLY A 37 2.51 -9.22 4.47
N ASN A 38 2.53 -10.56 4.45
CA ASN A 38 3.73 -11.40 4.44
C ASN A 38 4.32 -11.48 3.01
N ILE A 39 4.54 -10.33 2.39
CA ILE A 39 5.28 -10.28 1.13
C ILE A 39 6.77 -10.30 1.51
N SER A 40 7.52 -11.26 0.96
CA SER A 40 8.97 -11.26 1.17
C SER A 40 9.55 -9.96 0.58
N PRO A 41 10.53 -9.35 1.25
CA PRO A 41 11.18 -8.16 0.70
C PRO A 41 11.67 -8.37 -0.74
N GLU A 42 12.20 -9.55 -1.07
CA GLU A 42 12.69 -9.90 -2.40
C GLU A 42 11.59 -9.86 -3.46
N GLU A 43 10.41 -10.43 -3.17
CA GLU A 43 9.29 -10.44 -4.12
C GLU A 43 8.75 -9.04 -4.38
N PHE A 44 8.51 -8.27 -3.32
CA PHE A 44 8.08 -6.88 -3.44
C PHE A 44 9.12 -6.04 -4.21
N TRP A 45 10.39 -6.14 -3.79
CA TRP A 45 11.45 -5.32 -4.35
C TRP A 45 11.86 -5.73 -5.77
N ARG A 46 11.63 -6.96 -6.19
CA ARG A 46 12.00 -7.41 -7.54
C ARG A 46 11.36 -6.52 -8.61
N GLU A 47 10.05 -6.36 -8.57
CA GLU A 47 9.32 -5.57 -9.55
C GLU A 47 9.60 -4.05 -9.38
N PHE A 48 9.63 -3.59 -8.15
CA PHE A 48 9.91 -2.20 -7.82
C PHE A 48 11.33 -1.79 -8.23
N ARG A 49 12.33 -2.63 -7.95
CA ARG A 49 13.72 -2.42 -8.36
C ARG A 49 13.87 -2.43 -9.87
N GLN A 50 13.12 -3.26 -10.59
CA GLN A 50 13.18 -3.28 -12.05
C GLN A 50 12.74 -1.93 -12.61
N GLY A 51 11.61 -1.41 -12.19
CA GLY A 51 11.13 -0.08 -12.62
C GLY A 51 12.12 1.04 -12.28
N LEU A 52 12.75 0.98 -11.11
CA LEU A 52 13.77 1.96 -10.73
C LEU A 52 15.07 1.83 -11.54
N ARG A 53 15.51 0.59 -11.86
CA ARG A 53 16.66 0.37 -12.73
C ARG A 53 16.45 0.94 -14.13
N ASP A 54 15.26 0.79 -14.67
CA ASP A 54 14.90 1.35 -15.98
C ASP A 54 14.97 2.88 -16.00
N LEU A 55 14.86 3.50 -14.80
CA LEU A 55 15.05 4.94 -14.56
C LEU A 55 16.48 5.32 -14.12
N GLY A 56 17.43 4.37 -14.10
CA GLY A 56 18.82 4.60 -13.73
C GLY A 56 19.12 4.55 -12.22
N TYR A 57 18.18 4.10 -11.37
CA TYR A 57 18.41 3.93 -9.94
C TYR A 57 18.87 2.50 -9.63
N ILE A 58 20.08 2.36 -9.06
CA ILE A 58 20.69 1.07 -8.76
C ILE A 58 20.99 0.99 -7.27
N GLU A 59 20.38 -0.02 -6.61
CA GLU A 59 20.59 -0.26 -5.18
C GLU A 59 22.07 -0.49 -4.85
N GLY A 60 22.53 0.14 -3.77
CA GLY A 60 23.93 0.10 -3.33
C GLY A 60 24.85 1.07 -4.07
N GLN A 61 24.42 1.68 -5.17
CA GLN A 61 25.16 2.70 -5.91
C GLN A 61 24.60 4.11 -5.66
N ASN A 62 23.35 4.34 -6.07
CA ASN A 62 22.73 5.66 -6.02
C ASN A 62 21.35 5.67 -5.36
N ILE A 63 20.90 4.54 -4.76
CA ILE A 63 19.68 4.43 -3.97
C ILE A 63 19.81 3.34 -2.90
N ARG A 64 19.09 3.48 -1.76
CA ARG A 64 18.95 2.50 -0.70
C ARG A 64 17.48 2.22 -0.40
N PHE A 65 17.20 1.04 0.18
CA PHE A 65 15.85 0.61 0.55
C PHE A 65 15.78 0.19 2.01
N GLU A 66 14.69 0.58 2.66
CA GLU A 66 14.29 0.17 3.99
C GLU A 66 12.88 -0.42 3.93
N PHE A 67 12.74 -1.69 4.28
CA PHE A 67 11.48 -2.40 4.20
C PHE A 67 10.90 -2.64 5.59
N ARG A 68 9.59 -2.36 5.74
CA ARG A 68 8.81 -2.68 6.95
C ARG A 68 7.52 -3.37 6.57
N SER A 69 7.32 -4.57 7.14
CA SER A 69 6.09 -5.35 6.98
C SER A 69 5.40 -5.50 8.33
N ALA A 70 4.11 -5.25 8.37
CA ALA A 70 3.28 -5.52 9.54
C ALA A 70 2.93 -7.01 9.70
N GLU A 71 3.30 -7.87 8.75
CA GLU A 71 3.03 -9.32 8.78
C GLU A 71 1.55 -9.65 9.04
N GLY A 72 0.67 -8.84 8.45
CA GLY A 72 -0.78 -8.95 8.63
C GLY A 72 -1.31 -8.32 9.93
N GLN A 73 -0.43 -7.80 10.79
CA GLN A 73 -0.81 -7.17 12.07
C GLN A 73 -0.90 -5.65 11.91
N ILE A 74 -2.08 -5.16 11.52
CA ILE A 74 -2.28 -3.73 11.20
C ILE A 74 -1.96 -2.80 12.38
N ASN A 75 -2.15 -3.26 13.62
CA ASN A 75 -1.81 -2.52 14.84
C ASN A 75 -0.32 -2.17 14.96
N ARG A 76 0.58 -2.85 14.23
CA ARG A 76 2.02 -2.54 14.18
C ARG A 76 2.36 -1.38 13.23
N LEU A 77 1.46 -1.02 12.33
CA LEU A 77 1.75 0.00 11.30
C LEU A 77 2.20 1.36 11.86
N PRO A 78 1.61 1.92 12.94
CA PRO A 78 2.07 3.18 13.50
C PRO A 78 3.54 3.14 13.97
N GLU A 79 3.95 2.06 14.62
CA GLU A 79 5.33 1.87 15.09
C GLU A 79 6.30 1.74 13.91
N LEU A 80 5.97 0.91 12.92
CA LEU A 80 6.77 0.69 11.72
C LEU A 80 6.91 1.97 10.87
N ALA A 81 5.84 2.77 10.77
CA ALA A 81 5.91 4.08 10.13
C ALA A 81 6.84 5.03 10.88
N ALA A 82 6.76 5.07 12.22
CA ALA A 82 7.65 5.87 13.05
C ALA A 82 9.11 5.43 12.93
N GLU A 83 9.39 4.15 12.75
CA GLU A 83 10.76 3.65 12.46
C GLU A 83 11.32 4.24 11.17
N LEU A 84 10.54 4.22 10.07
CA LEU A 84 10.96 4.81 8.79
C LEU A 84 11.25 6.31 8.94
N VAL A 85 10.44 7.02 9.73
CA VAL A 85 10.68 8.44 10.04
C VAL A 85 11.98 8.63 10.83
N ARG A 86 12.25 7.79 11.85
CA ARG A 86 13.50 7.83 12.62
C ARG A 86 14.74 7.54 11.76
N LEU A 87 14.61 6.66 10.78
CA LEU A 87 15.66 6.36 9.79
C LEU A 87 15.88 7.51 8.80
N LYS A 88 15.02 8.54 8.82
CA LYS A 88 15.08 9.70 7.92
C LYS A 88 15.13 9.29 6.45
N VAL A 89 14.26 8.35 6.07
CA VAL A 89 14.10 7.98 4.65
C VAL A 89 13.67 9.20 3.84
N ASP A 90 14.06 9.27 2.58
CA ASP A 90 13.77 10.40 1.72
C ASP A 90 12.37 10.35 1.10
N VAL A 91 11.78 9.15 1.02
CA VAL A 91 10.40 8.90 0.58
C VAL A 91 9.86 7.62 1.23
N ILE A 92 8.57 7.60 1.54
CA ILE A 92 7.86 6.40 2.01
C ILE A 92 6.92 5.91 0.90
N VAL A 93 7.09 4.67 0.46
CA VAL A 93 6.17 3.98 -0.44
C VAL A 93 5.23 3.11 0.39
N THR A 94 3.93 3.23 0.14
CA THR A 94 2.90 2.51 0.89
C THR A 94 2.04 1.66 -0.03
N TRP A 95 1.54 0.54 0.47
CA TRP A 95 0.63 -0.33 -0.25
C TRP A 95 -0.63 -0.54 0.57
N PHE A 96 -1.80 -0.26 -0.02
CA PHE A 96 -3.12 -0.20 0.62
C PHE A 96 -3.33 0.98 1.57
N THR A 97 -4.59 1.25 1.88
CA THR A 97 -5.03 2.40 2.67
C THR A 97 -4.45 2.45 4.09
N PRO A 98 -4.43 1.36 4.88
CA PRO A 98 -3.92 1.42 6.26
C PRO A 98 -2.47 1.87 6.36
N THR A 99 -1.61 1.43 5.45
CA THR A 99 -0.19 1.83 5.44
C THR A 99 -0.01 3.31 5.09
N ALA A 100 -0.79 3.82 4.12
CA ALA A 100 -0.76 5.23 3.76
C ALA A 100 -1.26 6.12 4.91
N VAL A 101 -2.30 5.68 5.63
CA VAL A 101 -2.82 6.38 6.82
C VAL A 101 -1.77 6.41 7.92
N ALA A 102 -1.14 5.28 8.24
CA ALA A 102 -0.10 5.20 9.25
C ALA A 102 1.11 6.10 8.90
N ALA A 103 1.57 6.07 7.65
CA ALA A 103 2.66 6.93 7.19
C ALA A 103 2.29 8.41 7.30
N LYS A 104 1.08 8.81 6.86
CA LYS A 104 0.60 10.21 6.96
C LYS A 104 0.51 10.70 8.40
N GLN A 105 0.13 9.84 9.34
CA GLN A 105 0.08 10.16 10.76
C GLN A 105 1.49 10.32 11.36
N ALA A 106 2.46 9.54 10.88
CA ALA A 106 3.83 9.55 11.39
C ALA A 106 4.65 10.75 10.91
N THR A 107 4.36 11.33 9.73
CA THR A 107 5.12 12.46 9.19
C THR A 107 4.27 13.38 8.32
N ARG A 108 4.63 14.68 8.33
CA ARG A 108 4.10 15.70 7.41
C ARG A 108 5.15 16.21 6.43
N GLU A 109 6.41 15.78 6.60
CA GLU A 109 7.56 16.29 5.85
C GLU A 109 8.03 15.29 4.79
N ILE A 110 8.15 14.00 5.16
CA ILE A 110 8.62 12.97 4.24
C ILE A 110 7.54 12.72 3.19
N PRO A 111 7.85 12.82 1.88
CA PRO A 111 6.91 12.46 0.82
C PRO A 111 6.43 11.03 0.93
N ILE A 112 5.14 10.81 0.75
CA ILE A 112 4.49 9.50 0.79
C ILE A 112 3.91 9.21 -0.57
N VAL A 113 4.32 8.07 -1.17
CA VAL A 113 3.82 7.60 -2.46
C VAL A 113 2.91 6.40 -2.23
N MET A 114 1.63 6.57 -2.51
CA MET A 114 0.64 5.49 -2.50
C MET A 114 0.80 4.64 -3.77
N ALA A 115 1.11 3.35 -3.64
CA ALA A 115 1.18 2.44 -4.79
C ALA A 115 -0.20 1.88 -5.19
N GLU A 116 -1.07 1.61 -4.22
CA GLU A 116 -2.44 1.15 -4.44
C GLU A 116 -3.28 1.49 -3.21
N THR A 117 -4.06 2.55 -3.27
CA THR A 117 -4.89 3.00 -2.14
C THR A 117 -6.33 3.16 -2.60
N GLY A 118 -7.24 2.50 -1.90
CA GLY A 118 -8.68 2.65 -2.15
C GLY A 118 -9.20 3.95 -1.54
N ASP A 119 -10.01 4.68 -2.32
CA ASP A 119 -10.69 5.92 -1.92
C ASP A 119 -9.84 6.90 -1.08
N PRO A 120 -8.75 7.44 -1.63
CA PRO A 120 -7.87 8.32 -0.86
C PRO A 120 -8.52 9.66 -0.48
N ILE A 121 -9.60 10.05 -1.14
CA ILE A 121 -10.38 11.26 -0.79
C ILE A 121 -11.30 10.94 0.39
N GLY A 122 -12.13 9.92 0.30
CA GLY A 122 -13.07 9.54 1.36
C GLY A 122 -12.37 9.10 2.64
N THR A 123 -11.15 8.55 2.56
CA THR A 123 -10.32 8.22 3.71
C THR A 123 -9.50 9.40 4.24
N GLY A 124 -9.60 10.58 3.62
CA GLY A 124 -8.93 11.79 4.07
C GLY A 124 -7.41 11.80 3.83
N LEU A 125 -6.88 10.92 2.99
CA LEU A 125 -5.46 10.89 2.64
C LEU A 125 -5.06 12.08 1.78
N VAL A 126 -5.92 12.45 0.83
CA VAL A 126 -5.71 13.59 -0.06
C VAL A 126 -6.99 14.44 -0.16
N MET A 127 -6.86 15.72 -0.49
CA MET A 127 -8.02 16.62 -0.66
C MET A 127 -8.72 16.36 -1.99
N SER A 128 -7.95 16.09 -3.05
CA SER A 128 -8.44 15.70 -4.36
C SER A 128 -7.34 14.96 -5.13
N LEU A 129 -7.70 14.19 -6.18
CA LEU A 129 -6.69 13.48 -6.98
C LEU A 129 -5.77 14.44 -7.76
N PRO A 130 -6.28 15.51 -8.42
CA PRO A 130 -5.40 16.42 -9.15
C PRO A 130 -4.60 17.36 -8.24
N ARG A 131 -5.03 17.58 -6.99
CA ARG A 131 -4.36 18.45 -6.01
C ARG A 131 -4.40 17.80 -4.63
N PRO A 132 -3.48 16.90 -4.31
CA PRO A 132 -3.47 16.14 -3.06
C PRO A 132 -3.41 17.01 -1.80
N GLY A 133 -2.77 18.17 -1.84
CA GLY A 133 -2.81 19.17 -0.77
C GLY A 133 -1.90 18.90 0.45
N GLY A 134 -0.94 17.98 0.34
CA GLY A 134 -0.03 17.62 1.42
C GLY A 134 1.17 16.83 0.92
N ASN A 135 1.79 16.04 1.81
CA ASN A 135 2.94 15.20 1.50
C ASN A 135 2.58 13.83 0.90
N VAL A 136 1.32 13.57 0.59
CA VAL A 136 0.83 12.30 0.04
C VAL A 136 0.50 12.46 -1.44
N THR A 137 1.03 11.57 -2.28
CA THR A 137 0.74 11.47 -3.72
C THR A 137 0.71 10.00 -4.15
N GLY A 138 0.37 9.70 -5.40
CA GLY A 138 0.46 8.34 -5.92
C GLY A 138 -0.76 7.90 -6.72
N ILE A 139 -1.04 6.59 -6.69
CA ILE A 139 -2.05 5.92 -7.50
C ILE A 139 -3.24 5.52 -6.63
N ALA A 140 -4.42 6.01 -6.98
CA ALA A 140 -5.69 5.57 -6.40
C ALA A 140 -6.21 4.33 -7.12
N SER A 141 -6.81 3.43 -6.36
CA SER A 141 -7.51 2.26 -6.91
C SER A 141 -9.02 2.48 -6.93
N VAL A 142 -9.68 2.01 -7.97
CA VAL A 142 -11.15 1.93 -8.07
C VAL A 142 -11.72 0.66 -7.44
N SER A 143 -11.02 0.14 -6.42
CA SER A 143 -11.32 -1.17 -5.81
C SER A 143 -12.73 -1.23 -5.19
N ALA A 144 -13.27 -0.11 -4.69
CA ALA A 144 -14.63 -0.08 -4.13
C ALA A 144 -15.67 -0.37 -5.21
N GLU A 145 -15.60 0.35 -6.34
CA GLU A 145 -16.52 0.17 -7.47
C GLU A 145 -16.40 -1.25 -8.07
N LEU A 146 -15.16 -1.77 -8.16
CA LEU A 146 -14.94 -3.14 -8.61
C LEU A 146 -15.50 -4.18 -7.64
N ALA A 147 -15.47 -3.90 -6.33
CA ALA A 147 -16.07 -4.77 -5.33
C ALA A 147 -17.61 -4.88 -5.53
N GLY A 148 -18.29 -3.75 -5.80
CA GLY A 148 -19.70 -3.77 -6.15
C GLY A 148 -19.99 -4.58 -7.41
N LYS A 149 -19.20 -4.40 -8.47
CA LYS A 149 -19.30 -5.18 -9.71
C LYS A 149 -19.01 -6.67 -9.52
N SER A 150 -18.22 -7.05 -8.52
CA SER A 150 -17.95 -8.46 -8.20
C SER A 150 -19.21 -9.23 -7.82
N VAL A 151 -20.21 -8.56 -7.22
CA VAL A 151 -21.51 -9.20 -6.90
C VAL A 151 -22.24 -9.59 -8.20
N GLN A 152 -22.24 -8.72 -9.19
CA GLN A 152 -22.82 -9.04 -10.51
C GLN A 152 -22.08 -10.20 -11.18
N LEU A 153 -20.75 -10.17 -11.18
CA LEU A 153 -19.95 -11.28 -11.75
C LEU A 153 -20.21 -12.61 -11.04
N ILE A 154 -20.42 -12.60 -9.71
CA ILE A 154 -20.83 -13.79 -8.96
C ILE A 154 -22.17 -14.31 -9.48
N ARG A 155 -23.13 -13.44 -9.71
CA ARG A 155 -24.45 -13.81 -10.24
C ARG A 155 -24.36 -14.37 -11.68
N ASP A 156 -23.53 -13.77 -12.52
CA ASP A 156 -23.33 -14.24 -13.89
C ASP A 156 -22.69 -15.63 -13.94
N MET A 157 -21.71 -15.87 -13.06
CA MET A 157 -21.01 -17.18 -12.97
C MET A 157 -21.79 -18.22 -12.17
N LEU A 158 -22.62 -17.82 -11.22
CA LEU A 158 -23.44 -18.64 -10.35
C LEU A 158 -24.88 -18.08 -10.29
N PRO A 159 -25.72 -18.34 -11.31
CA PRO A 159 -27.08 -17.80 -11.36
C PRO A 159 -27.98 -18.18 -10.17
N SER A 160 -27.64 -19.26 -9.47
CA SER A 160 -28.31 -19.70 -8.25
C SER A 160 -27.85 -18.99 -6.97
N ALA A 161 -26.74 -18.24 -7.00
CA ALA A 161 -26.22 -17.56 -5.81
C ALA A 161 -27.25 -16.55 -5.29
N ARG A 162 -27.53 -16.58 -4.00
CA ARG A 162 -28.47 -15.68 -3.30
C ARG A 162 -27.85 -15.00 -2.10
N ARG A 163 -26.76 -15.55 -1.55
CA ARG A 163 -26.11 -15.06 -0.35
C ARG A 163 -24.62 -14.93 -0.58
N VAL A 164 -24.10 -13.74 -0.38
CA VAL A 164 -22.65 -13.44 -0.48
C VAL A 164 -22.18 -12.85 0.83
N THR A 165 -21.09 -13.39 1.38
CA THR A 165 -20.42 -12.79 2.53
C THR A 165 -19.33 -11.83 2.07
N ALA A 166 -19.33 -10.60 2.61
CA ALA A 166 -18.29 -9.62 2.41
C ALA A 166 -17.39 -9.58 3.65
N LEU A 167 -16.17 -10.13 3.54
CA LEU A 167 -15.18 -10.12 4.62
C LEU A 167 -14.32 -8.87 4.54
N ALA A 168 -14.41 -8.02 5.55
CA ALA A 168 -13.75 -6.73 5.59
C ALA A 168 -12.86 -6.58 6.83
N ASN A 169 -11.86 -5.71 6.72
CA ASN A 169 -10.97 -5.35 7.80
C ASN A 169 -11.56 -4.21 8.62
N ALA A 170 -11.92 -4.46 9.87
CA ALA A 170 -12.56 -3.49 10.76
C ALA A 170 -11.71 -2.23 11.02
N THR A 171 -10.38 -2.37 10.98
CA THR A 171 -9.42 -1.29 11.26
C THR A 171 -8.97 -0.53 10.02
N ASP A 172 -9.40 -0.96 8.82
CA ASP A 172 -9.09 -0.30 7.56
C ASP A 172 -10.15 0.76 7.23
N PRO A 173 -9.80 2.06 7.12
CA PRO A 173 -10.75 3.10 6.73
C PRO A 173 -11.45 2.83 5.39
N PHE A 174 -10.82 2.06 4.49
CA PHE A 174 -11.40 1.65 3.23
C PHE A 174 -12.53 0.61 3.39
N SER A 175 -12.69 -0.04 4.56
CA SER A 175 -13.74 -1.05 4.76
C SER A 175 -15.16 -0.50 4.57
N LYS A 176 -15.39 0.78 4.90
CA LYS A 176 -16.68 1.43 4.75
C LYS A 176 -17.06 1.57 3.26
N PRO A 177 -16.32 2.29 2.39
CA PRO A 177 -16.64 2.39 0.97
C PRO A 177 -16.68 1.03 0.26
N PHE A 178 -15.82 0.08 0.66
CA PHE A 178 -15.82 -1.29 0.14
C PHE A 178 -17.17 -2.00 0.40
N LEU A 179 -17.65 -1.98 1.64
CA LEU A 179 -18.91 -2.65 2.02
C LEU A 179 -20.13 -1.94 1.43
N GLU A 180 -20.13 -0.60 1.37
CA GLU A 180 -21.22 0.18 0.75
C GLU A 180 -21.40 -0.18 -0.73
N GLN A 181 -20.32 -0.29 -1.50
CA GLN A 181 -20.39 -0.66 -2.91
C GLN A 181 -20.85 -2.12 -3.11
N ILE A 182 -20.42 -3.05 -2.25
CA ILE A 182 -20.89 -4.44 -2.29
C ILE A 182 -22.40 -4.50 -1.95
N GLN A 183 -22.85 -3.73 -0.98
CA GLN A 183 -24.27 -3.66 -0.62
C GLN A 183 -25.12 -3.15 -1.80
N LEU A 184 -24.68 -2.07 -2.45
CA LEU A 184 -25.34 -1.55 -3.66
C LEU A 184 -25.39 -2.59 -4.80
N GLY A 185 -24.27 -3.33 -4.98
CA GLY A 185 -24.22 -4.45 -5.93
C GLY A 185 -25.20 -5.58 -5.57
N GLY A 186 -25.37 -5.86 -4.28
CA GLY A 186 -26.34 -6.82 -3.75
C GLY A 186 -27.77 -6.41 -4.04
N GLU A 187 -28.12 -5.14 -3.78
CA GLU A 187 -29.42 -4.58 -4.04
C GLU A 187 -29.78 -4.62 -5.54
N ALA A 188 -28.81 -4.22 -6.40
CA ALA A 188 -29.00 -4.23 -7.85
C ALA A 188 -29.21 -5.64 -8.44
N THR A 189 -28.68 -6.68 -7.78
CA THR A 189 -28.73 -8.08 -8.27
C THR A 189 -29.72 -8.96 -7.51
N GLY A 190 -30.39 -8.45 -6.48
CA GLY A 190 -31.24 -9.24 -5.57
C GLY A 190 -30.44 -10.29 -4.79
N THR A 191 -29.18 -9.99 -4.45
CA THR A 191 -28.29 -10.86 -3.69
C THR A 191 -28.18 -10.35 -2.25
N ALA A 192 -28.47 -11.20 -1.26
CA ALA A 192 -28.29 -10.85 0.15
C ALA A 192 -26.80 -10.77 0.50
N ILE A 193 -26.40 -9.62 1.03
CA ILE A 193 -25.02 -9.39 1.47
C ILE A 193 -24.93 -9.54 2.99
N ASN A 194 -24.03 -10.40 3.47
CA ASN A 194 -23.70 -10.55 4.89
C ASN A 194 -22.30 -10.00 5.15
N PRO A 195 -22.16 -8.78 5.73
CA PRO A 195 -20.86 -8.23 6.04
C PRO A 195 -20.29 -8.85 7.33
N ILE A 196 -19.08 -9.38 7.27
CA ILE A 196 -18.29 -9.80 8.43
C ILE A 196 -17.06 -8.91 8.51
N ARG A 197 -16.82 -8.31 9.68
CA ARG A 197 -15.64 -7.49 9.95
C ARG A 197 -14.74 -8.19 10.93
N ILE A 198 -13.44 -8.22 10.62
CA ILE A 198 -12.39 -8.78 11.46
C ILE A 198 -11.32 -7.74 11.72
N SER A 199 -10.76 -7.72 12.93
CA SER A 199 -9.77 -6.73 13.36
C SER A 199 -8.35 -7.29 13.39
N ASN A 200 -8.20 -8.61 13.41
CA ASN A 200 -6.92 -9.29 13.50
C ASN A 200 -6.97 -10.66 12.81
N ASN A 201 -5.81 -11.31 12.71
CA ASN A 201 -5.68 -12.60 12.05
C ASN A 201 -6.35 -13.76 12.82
N GLU A 202 -6.51 -13.64 14.13
CA GLU A 202 -7.12 -14.69 14.97
C GLU A 202 -8.62 -14.80 14.73
N GLU A 203 -9.26 -13.70 14.33
CA GLU A 203 -10.68 -13.67 14.01
C GLU A 203 -11.04 -14.35 12.68
N PHE A 204 -10.06 -14.70 11.82
CA PHE A 204 -10.33 -15.42 10.58
C PHE A 204 -11.03 -16.75 10.81
N GLU A 205 -10.53 -17.57 11.74
CA GLU A 205 -11.11 -18.90 12.03
C GLU A 205 -12.56 -18.78 12.49
N SER A 206 -12.84 -17.84 13.39
CA SER A 206 -14.20 -17.61 13.90
C SER A 206 -15.14 -17.07 12.85
N ALA A 207 -14.63 -16.20 11.94
CA ALA A 207 -15.38 -15.70 10.82
C ALA A 207 -15.78 -16.82 9.86
N PHE A 208 -14.86 -17.72 9.52
CA PHE A 208 -15.14 -18.86 8.63
C PHE A 208 -16.03 -19.91 9.31
N ALA A 209 -15.90 -20.15 10.61
CA ALA A 209 -16.82 -21.00 11.36
C ALA A 209 -18.27 -20.43 11.35
N THR A 210 -18.41 -19.11 11.37
CA THR A 210 -19.71 -18.45 11.21
C THR A 210 -20.25 -18.63 9.79
N MET A 211 -19.40 -18.44 8.77
CA MET A 211 -19.76 -18.65 7.36
C MET A 211 -20.20 -20.09 7.07
N GLU A 212 -19.59 -21.10 7.74
CA GLU A 212 -19.98 -22.50 7.58
C GLU A 212 -21.43 -22.76 8.02
N ARG A 213 -21.88 -22.08 9.07
CA ARG A 213 -23.29 -22.14 9.51
C ARG A 213 -24.24 -21.42 8.56
N ASP A 214 -23.82 -20.25 8.07
CA ASP A 214 -24.64 -19.39 7.21
C ASP A 214 -24.68 -19.87 5.77
N ARG A 215 -23.72 -20.70 5.35
CA ARG A 215 -23.55 -21.29 4.03
C ARG A 215 -23.71 -20.26 2.90
N PRO A 216 -22.82 -19.25 2.82
CA PRO A 216 -22.86 -18.32 1.69
C PRO A 216 -22.48 -19.04 0.39
N ASP A 217 -23.05 -18.58 -0.71
CA ASP A 217 -22.74 -19.12 -2.05
C ASP A 217 -21.38 -18.64 -2.55
N ALA A 218 -20.91 -17.47 -2.03
CA ALA A 218 -19.60 -16.91 -2.33
C ALA A 218 -19.11 -15.97 -1.23
N ILE A 219 -17.78 -15.70 -1.22
CA ILE A 219 -17.14 -14.71 -0.34
C ILE A 219 -16.41 -13.66 -1.21
N ILE A 220 -16.58 -12.40 -0.87
CA ILE A 220 -15.76 -11.28 -1.34
C ILE A 220 -14.86 -10.86 -0.19
N VAL A 221 -13.55 -10.82 -0.42
CA VAL A 221 -12.53 -10.52 0.61
C VAL A 221 -11.87 -9.19 0.29
N GLN A 222 -11.82 -8.28 1.27
CA GLN A 222 -11.17 -6.99 1.13
C GLN A 222 -9.67 -7.17 0.85
N PRO A 223 -9.07 -6.42 -0.11
CA PRO A 223 -7.67 -6.60 -0.54
C PRO A 223 -6.62 -6.46 0.56
N SER A 224 -6.87 -5.65 1.60
CA SER A 224 -5.95 -5.48 2.73
C SER A 224 -5.90 -6.67 3.70
N LEU A 225 -6.79 -7.64 3.55
CA LEU A 225 -6.78 -8.88 4.33
C LEU A 225 -5.85 -9.94 3.70
N PRO A 226 -5.28 -10.87 4.51
CA PRO A 226 -4.44 -11.96 4.03
C PRO A 226 -5.17 -12.87 3.04
N SER A 227 -5.00 -12.60 1.76
CA SER A 227 -5.76 -13.27 0.70
C SER A 227 -5.48 -14.77 0.60
N LYS A 228 -4.23 -15.19 0.87
CA LYS A 228 -3.85 -16.62 0.86
C LYS A 228 -4.57 -17.37 1.98
N ARG A 229 -4.55 -16.85 3.20
CA ARG A 229 -5.24 -17.46 4.35
C ARG A 229 -6.75 -17.55 4.13
N ALA A 230 -7.36 -16.48 3.61
CA ALA A 230 -8.78 -16.48 3.26
C ALA A 230 -9.12 -17.55 2.21
N ALA A 231 -8.22 -17.78 1.23
CA ALA A 231 -8.41 -18.83 0.22
C ALA A 231 -8.31 -20.23 0.82
N GLU A 232 -7.32 -20.49 1.66
CA GLU A 232 -7.13 -21.77 2.35
C GLU A 232 -8.37 -22.11 3.19
N LEU A 233 -8.85 -21.17 4.00
CA LEU A 233 -10.05 -21.38 4.82
C LEU A 233 -11.31 -21.54 3.97
N ALA A 234 -11.46 -20.79 2.88
CA ALA A 234 -12.59 -20.96 1.97
C ALA A 234 -12.64 -22.40 1.37
N LEU A 235 -11.48 -22.95 1.06
CA LEU A 235 -11.37 -24.35 0.57
C LEU A 235 -11.70 -25.36 1.69
N GLN A 236 -11.19 -25.15 2.92
CA GLN A 236 -11.47 -26.01 4.07
C GLN A 236 -12.96 -26.05 4.38
N HIS A 237 -13.62 -24.89 4.39
CA HIS A 237 -15.04 -24.75 4.71
C HIS A 237 -15.95 -24.87 3.48
N ARG A 238 -15.40 -25.29 2.31
CA ARG A 238 -16.12 -25.47 1.04
C ARG A 238 -16.93 -24.25 0.56
N VAL A 239 -16.43 -23.05 0.88
CA VAL A 239 -17.05 -21.79 0.45
C VAL A 239 -16.36 -21.27 -0.82
N ARG A 240 -17.12 -20.88 -1.83
CA ARG A 240 -16.57 -20.34 -3.09
C ARG A 240 -16.05 -18.92 -2.89
N ARG A 241 -14.80 -18.64 -3.32
CA ARG A 241 -14.16 -17.33 -3.24
C ARG A 241 -14.14 -16.64 -4.60
N PHE A 242 -14.48 -15.35 -4.61
CA PHE A 242 -14.31 -14.47 -5.77
C PHE A 242 -13.25 -13.39 -5.46
N PRO A 243 -12.16 -13.31 -6.24
CA PRO A 243 -11.15 -12.28 -6.06
C PRO A 243 -11.66 -10.91 -6.54
N CYS A 244 -11.47 -9.87 -5.74
CA CYS A 244 -11.73 -8.49 -6.12
C CYS A 244 -10.66 -7.87 -7.05
N ARG A 245 -9.63 -8.62 -7.48
CA ARG A 245 -8.56 -8.12 -8.34
C ARG A 245 -8.77 -8.50 -9.79
N PRO A 246 -8.90 -7.53 -10.72
CA PRO A 246 -8.59 -7.77 -12.11
C PRO A 246 -7.06 -7.85 -12.25
N GLY A 247 -6.52 -8.99 -12.69
CA GLY A 247 -5.14 -9.04 -13.21
C GLY A 247 -4.11 -9.91 -12.52
N SER A 248 -4.38 -10.64 -11.44
CA SER A 248 -3.47 -11.74 -11.06
C SER A 248 -3.76 -12.96 -11.92
N GLN A 249 -3.08 -13.08 -13.06
CA GLN A 249 -2.99 -14.35 -13.76
C GLN A 249 -2.31 -15.34 -12.83
N THR A 250 -3.11 -16.20 -12.19
CA THR A 250 -2.59 -17.43 -11.62
C THR A 250 -2.13 -18.27 -12.82
N LYS A 251 -0.82 -18.30 -13.08
CA LYS A 251 -0.24 -19.33 -13.93
C LYS A 251 -0.53 -20.64 -13.21
N ALA A 252 -1.53 -21.37 -13.70
CA ALA A 252 -1.68 -22.78 -13.43
C ALA A 252 -0.47 -23.45 -14.07
N GLY A 253 0.42 -23.98 -13.24
CA GLY A 253 1.45 -24.96 -13.58
C GLY A 253 1.00 -26.30 -13.04
#